data_fb45321281f16fffe91554e31b5e69ae
#
_entry.id   fb45321281f16fffe91554e31b5e69ae
#
_cell.length_a   1.000
_cell.length_b   1.000
_cell.length_c   1.000
_cell.angle_alpha   90.00
_cell.angle_beta   90.00
_cell.angle_gamma   90.00
#
_symmetry.space_group_name_H-M   'P 1'
#
loop_
_entity.id
_entity.type
_entity.pdbx_description
1 polymer ?
#
loop_
_entity_poly.entity_id
_entity_poly.type
_entity_poly.pdbx_seq_one_letter_code
_entity_poly.pdbx_strand_id
1 'polypeptide(L)'
;LRLLIKVEGILPSPAEAETEEEMFIMPTIDMVATGRNIMRLREVAGLTVRDLQDIFGFATPQAIYKWQHGTAMPTIDNLVVLAAVLDVPMDEIIVIDVNRTKQISA
;
A
#
# COMPACT_ATOMS: atom_id res chain seq x y z
N LEU A 1 11.03 -1.43 13.43
CA LEU A 1 9.84 -1.66 14.24
C LEU A 1 9.17 -2.95 13.83
N ARG A 2 9.11 -3.88 14.73
CA ARG A 2 8.41 -5.14 14.50
C ARG A 2 6.99 -5.04 15.02
N LEU A 3 6.04 -5.40 14.17
CA LEU A 3 4.69 -5.66 14.61
C LEU A 3 4.59 -7.15 14.95
N LEU A 4 4.71 -7.46 16.22
CA LEU A 4 4.48 -8.81 16.72
C LEU A 4 3.02 -8.91 17.15
N ILE A 5 2.32 -9.86 16.57
CA ILE A 5 0.96 -10.18 17.00
C ILE A 5 0.92 -11.61 17.52
N LYS A 6 0.16 -11.79 18.59
CA LYS A 6 -0.30 -13.10 18.98
C LYS A 6 -1.48 -13.45 18.08
N VAL A 7 -1.37 -14.54 17.35
CA VAL A 7 -2.51 -15.02 16.55
C VAL A 7 -3.51 -15.65 17.51
N GLU A 8 -4.45 -14.82 17.97
CA GLU A 8 -5.57 -15.31 18.76
C GLU A 8 -6.61 -15.94 17.86
N GLY A 9 -7.10 -17.09 18.25
CA GLY A 9 -8.10 -17.85 17.50
C GLY A 9 -7.60 -19.16 16.90
N ILE A 10 -6.28 -19.32 16.76
CA ILE A 10 -5.67 -20.62 16.54
C ILE A 10 -4.99 -21.01 17.84
N LEU A 11 -5.75 -21.63 18.72
CA LEU A 11 -5.18 -22.14 19.97
C LEU A 11 -4.33 -23.36 19.61
N PRO A 12 -3.02 -23.30 19.85
CA PRO A 12 -2.18 -24.48 19.71
C PRO A 12 -2.62 -25.54 20.72
N SER A 13 -2.43 -26.80 20.39
CA SER A 13 -2.60 -27.86 21.37
C SER A 13 -1.66 -27.64 22.57
N PRO A 14 -1.95 -28.20 23.76
CA PRO A 14 -1.08 -27.98 24.91
C PRO A 14 0.39 -28.36 24.67
N ALA A 15 0.67 -29.28 23.77
CA ALA A 15 2.03 -29.63 23.38
C ALA A 15 2.68 -28.58 22.49
N GLU A 16 1.88 -27.88 21.67
CA GLU A 16 2.37 -26.79 20.80
C GLU A 16 2.46 -25.46 21.58
N ALA A 17 1.69 -25.31 22.65
CA ALA A 17 1.74 -24.11 23.49
C ALA A 17 3.07 -23.94 24.23
N GLU A 18 3.86 -25.00 24.35
CA GLU A 18 5.19 -24.95 24.94
C GLU A 18 6.25 -24.40 23.96
N THR A 19 5.97 -24.43 22.68
CA THR A 19 6.80 -23.79 21.67
C THR A 19 6.14 -22.48 21.29
N GLU A 20 6.57 -21.38 21.88
CA GLU A 20 6.10 -20.05 21.49
C GLU A 20 6.51 -19.77 20.05
N GLU A 21 5.54 -19.87 19.15
CA GLU A 21 5.69 -19.41 17.79
C GLU A 21 5.36 -17.92 17.75
N GLU A 22 6.36 -17.12 17.54
CA GLU A 22 6.16 -15.69 17.30
C GLU A 22 5.79 -15.49 15.84
N MET A 23 4.62 -14.88 15.64
CA MET A 23 4.14 -14.46 14.34
C MET A 23 4.21 -12.95 14.25
N PHE A 24 4.59 -12.43 13.12
CA PHE A 24 4.47 -11.00 12.87
C PHE A 24 3.72 -10.74 11.57
N ILE A 25 3.01 -9.62 11.55
CA ILE A 25 2.41 -9.13 10.32
C ILE A 25 3.52 -8.55 9.46
N MET A 26 3.64 -9.04 8.23
CA MET A 26 4.50 -8.46 7.23
C MET A 26 3.62 -7.64 6.27
N PRO A 27 3.52 -6.32 6.48
CA PRO A 27 2.69 -5.52 5.60
C PRO A 27 3.29 -5.48 4.20
N THR A 28 2.43 -5.56 3.21
CA THR A 28 2.80 -5.37 1.82
C THR A 28 1.87 -4.33 1.21
N ILE A 29 2.31 -3.71 0.13
CA ILE A 29 1.45 -2.78 -0.60
C ILE A 29 0.48 -3.61 -1.45
N ASP A 30 -0.83 -3.35 -1.29
CA ASP A 30 -1.82 -3.82 -2.23
C ASP A 30 -1.80 -2.89 -3.43
N MET A 31 -1.10 -3.31 -4.48
CA MET A 31 -0.86 -2.46 -5.65
C MET A 31 -2.15 -2.15 -6.40
N VAL A 32 -3.03 -3.12 -6.54
CA VAL A 32 -4.30 -2.94 -7.26
C VAL A 32 -5.21 -1.98 -6.49
N ALA A 33 -5.37 -2.19 -5.19
CA ALA A 33 -6.20 -1.33 -4.36
C ALA A 33 -5.61 0.09 -4.26
N THR A 34 -4.30 0.22 -4.18
CA THR A 34 -3.61 1.52 -4.21
C THR A 34 -3.87 2.23 -5.53
N GLY A 35 -3.79 1.52 -6.65
CA GLY A 35 -4.06 2.09 -7.96
C GLY A 35 -5.49 2.61 -8.09
N ARG A 36 -6.47 1.83 -7.64
CA ARG A 36 -7.87 2.27 -7.59
C ARG A 36 -8.05 3.49 -6.71
N ASN A 37 -7.34 3.54 -5.61
CA ASN A 37 -7.39 4.66 -4.68
C ASN A 37 -6.79 5.93 -5.29
N ILE A 38 -5.69 5.82 -6.03
CA ILE A 38 -5.11 6.93 -6.78
C ILE A 38 -6.14 7.49 -7.77
N MET A 39 -6.80 6.61 -8.52
CA MET A 39 -7.82 7.02 -9.48
C MET A 39 -8.99 7.73 -8.79
N ARG A 40 -9.48 7.16 -7.69
CA ARG A 40 -10.57 7.75 -6.91
C ARG A 40 -10.21 9.11 -6.37
N LEU A 41 -9.04 9.25 -5.74
CA LEU A 41 -8.56 10.51 -5.17
C LEU A 41 -8.35 11.57 -6.25
N ARG A 42 -7.85 11.17 -7.42
CA ARG A 42 -7.73 12.06 -8.58
C ARG A 42 -9.08 12.61 -9.00
N GLU A 43 -10.08 11.74 -9.12
CA GLU A 43 -11.44 12.13 -9.52
C GLU A 43 -12.08 13.05 -8.47
N VAL A 44 -11.92 12.74 -7.19
CA VAL A 44 -12.40 13.59 -6.09
C VAL A 44 -11.74 14.98 -6.14
N ALA A 45 -10.47 15.04 -6.49
CA ALA A 45 -9.75 16.31 -6.65
C ALA A 45 -10.14 17.07 -7.93
N GLY A 46 -10.96 16.48 -8.79
CA GLY A 46 -11.37 17.10 -10.06
C GLY A 46 -10.27 17.13 -11.11
N LEU A 47 -9.27 16.27 -11.00
CA LEU A 47 -8.13 16.23 -11.91
C LEU A 47 -8.29 15.14 -12.95
N THR A 48 -7.94 15.46 -14.19
CA THR A 48 -7.83 14.46 -15.26
C THR A 48 -6.44 13.80 -15.22
N VAL A 49 -6.32 12.67 -15.93
CA VAL A 49 -4.99 12.06 -16.13
C VAL A 49 -4.05 13.04 -16.84
N ARG A 50 -4.58 13.83 -17.78
CA ARG A 50 -3.81 14.86 -18.48
C ARG A 50 -3.29 15.92 -17.52
N ASP A 51 -4.11 16.33 -16.57
CA ASP A 51 -3.69 17.29 -15.55
C ASP A 51 -2.52 16.76 -14.75
N LEU A 52 -2.57 15.50 -14.33
CA LEU A 52 -1.45 14.87 -13.61
C LEU A 52 -0.21 14.75 -14.50
N GLN A 53 -0.40 14.37 -15.75
CA GLN A 53 0.70 14.30 -16.71
C GLN A 53 1.43 15.65 -16.82
N ASP A 54 0.69 16.72 -16.91
CA ASP A 54 1.25 18.08 -17.02
C ASP A 54 1.94 18.49 -15.73
N ILE A 55 1.35 18.20 -14.58
CA ILE A 55 1.93 18.52 -13.27
C ILE A 55 3.27 17.80 -13.08
N PHE A 56 3.34 16.53 -13.44
CA PHE A 56 4.56 15.74 -13.31
C PHE A 56 5.59 16.02 -14.41
N GLY A 57 5.18 16.67 -15.49
CA GLY A 57 6.04 16.90 -16.64
C GLY A 57 6.35 15.63 -17.42
N PHE A 58 5.46 14.65 -17.39
CA PHE A 58 5.65 13.41 -18.13
C PHE A 58 5.35 13.59 -19.61
N ALA A 59 6.20 13.01 -20.46
CA ALA A 59 6.01 13.05 -21.89
C ALA A 59 4.75 12.29 -22.35
N THR A 60 4.35 11.26 -21.59
CA THR A 60 3.19 10.43 -21.86
C THR A 60 2.43 10.14 -20.57
N PRO A 61 1.14 9.77 -20.64
CA PRO A 61 0.38 9.43 -19.44
C PRO A 61 0.60 8.00 -18.93
N GLN A 62 1.50 7.25 -19.55
CA GLN A 62 1.61 5.81 -19.29
C GLN A 62 1.95 5.47 -17.84
N ALA A 63 2.82 6.25 -17.21
CA ALA A 63 3.18 6.00 -15.80
C ALA A 63 1.93 6.11 -14.91
N ILE A 64 1.09 7.11 -15.15
CA ILE A 64 -0.13 7.34 -14.36
C ILE A 64 -1.10 6.18 -14.56
N TYR A 65 -1.29 5.71 -15.78
CA TYR A 65 -2.12 4.54 -16.04
C TYR A 65 -1.60 3.28 -15.37
N LYS A 66 -0.29 3.08 -15.37
CA LYS A 66 0.32 1.96 -14.66
C LYS A 66 0.05 2.03 -13.15
N TRP A 67 0.12 3.22 -12.57
CA TRP A 67 -0.23 3.41 -11.16
C TRP A 67 -1.70 3.02 -10.92
N GLN A 68 -2.62 3.54 -11.73
CA GLN A 68 -4.05 3.29 -11.57
C GLN A 68 -4.41 1.80 -11.77
N HIS A 69 -3.70 1.10 -12.63
CA HIS A 69 -3.90 -0.34 -12.85
C HIS A 69 -3.17 -1.23 -11.84
N GLY A 70 -2.32 -0.66 -10.99
CA GLY A 70 -1.56 -1.42 -10.02
C GLY A 70 -0.42 -2.25 -10.61
N THR A 71 0.02 -1.92 -11.83
CA THR A 71 1.14 -2.61 -12.47
C THR A 71 2.49 -2.00 -12.12
N ALA A 72 2.49 -0.76 -11.66
CA ALA A 72 3.65 -0.08 -11.10
C ALA A 72 3.17 0.89 -10.03
N MET A 73 4.06 1.21 -9.09
CA MET A 73 3.79 2.21 -8.06
C MET A 73 4.62 3.46 -8.32
N PRO A 74 4.12 4.64 -7.90
CA PRO A 74 4.93 5.85 -7.93
C PRO A 74 6.22 5.64 -7.13
N THR A 75 7.31 6.23 -7.59
CA THR A 75 8.50 6.37 -6.74
C THR A 75 8.14 7.23 -5.53
N ILE A 76 8.98 7.18 -4.50
CA ILE A 76 8.74 7.99 -3.30
C ILE A 76 8.65 9.47 -3.65
N ASP A 77 9.51 9.96 -4.52
CA ASP A 77 9.48 11.36 -4.97
C ASP A 77 8.15 11.71 -5.62
N ASN A 78 7.68 10.85 -6.51
CA ASN A 78 6.40 11.06 -7.18
C ASN A 78 5.22 10.93 -6.21
N LEU A 79 5.33 10.07 -5.22
CA LEU A 79 4.30 9.91 -4.19
C LEU A 79 4.16 11.18 -3.35
N VAL A 80 5.26 11.83 -3.00
CA VAL A 80 5.24 13.10 -2.25
C VAL A 80 4.50 14.17 -3.07
N VAL A 81 4.81 14.30 -4.34
CA VAL A 81 4.13 15.24 -5.24
C VAL A 81 2.65 14.89 -5.38
N LEU A 82 2.35 13.61 -5.57
CA LEU A 82 0.97 13.15 -5.73
C LEU A 82 0.14 13.45 -4.49
N ALA A 83 0.67 13.22 -3.30
CA ALA A 83 -0.01 13.56 -2.05
C ALA A 83 -0.31 15.05 -1.94
N ALA A 84 0.64 15.89 -2.30
CA ALA A 84 0.44 17.34 -2.31
C ALA A 84 -0.63 17.78 -3.31
N VAL A 85 -0.60 17.19 -4.51
CA VAL A 85 -1.55 17.52 -5.58
C VAL A 85 -2.97 17.06 -5.23
N LEU A 86 -3.09 15.87 -4.63
CA LEU A 86 -4.38 15.31 -4.21
C LEU A 86 -4.86 15.87 -2.86
N ASP A 87 -4.02 16.64 -2.19
CA ASP A 87 -4.30 17.22 -0.87
C ASP A 87 -4.67 16.15 0.18
N VAL A 88 -3.90 15.10 0.22
CA VAL A 88 -4.04 14.02 1.19
C VAL A 88 -2.67 13.61 1.72
N PRO A 89 -2.60 13.04 2.93
CA PRO A 89 -1.36 12.43 3.41
C PRO A 89 -0.99 11.21 2.56
N MET A 90 0.29 10.88 2.48
CA MET A 90 0.76 9.74 1.70
C MET A 90 0.14 8.41 2.14
N ASP A 91 -0.12 8.25 3.42
CA ASP A 91 -0.73 7.05 3.98
C ASP A 91 -2.21 6.88 3.59
N GLU A 92 -2.87 7.92 3.12
CA GLU A 92 -4.21 7.80 2.53
C GLU A 92 -4.18 7.29 1.08
N ILE A 93 -3.04 7.40 0.42
CA ILE A 93 -2.90 6.92 -0.97
C ILE A 93 -2.61 5.44 -0.99
N ILE A 94 -1.68 4.99 -0.17
CA ILE A 94 -1.18 3.62 -0.16
C ILE A 94 -2.13 2.72 0.62
N VAL A 95 -2.58 1.66 -0.02
CA VAL A 95 -3.37 0.60 0.65
C VAL A 95 -2.42 -0.52 1.02
N ILE A 96 -2.41 -0.85 2.30
CA ILE A 96 -1.53 -1.87 2.86
C ILE A 96 -2.32 -3.15 3.07
N ASP A 97 -1.78 -4.26 2.60
CA ASP A 97 -2.28 -5.58 2.90
C ASP A 97 -1.61 -6.08 4.18
N VAL A 98 -2.41 -6.23 5.23
CA VAL A 98 -1.95 -6.68 6.55
C VAL A 98 -2.30 -8.15 6.82
N ASN A 99 -2.89 -8.83 5.85
CA ASN A 99 -3.31 -10.22 6.03
C ASN A 99 -2.16 -11.22 5.91
N ARG A 100 -1.02 -10.77 5.42
CA ARG A 100 0.14 -11.62 5.26
C ARG A 100 0.91 -11.70 6.58
N THR A 101 1.01 -12.90 7.13
CA THR A 101 1.81 -13.17 8.32
C THR A 101 3.04 -13.98 7.94
N LYS A 102 4.13 -13.76 8.68
CA LYS A 102 5.34 -14.55 8.53
C LYS A 102 5.75 -15.05 9.91
N GLN A 103 6.04 -16.35 9.99
CA GLN A 103 6.55 -16.93 11.21
C GLN A 103 8.03 -16.58 11.38
N ILE A 104 8.36 -16.13 12.58
CA ILE A 104 9.74 -15.90 12.99
C ILE A 104 10.17 -17.13 13.78
N SER A 105 11.19 -17.85 13.30
CA SER A 105 11.86 -18.84 14.13
C SER A 105 12.78 -18.12 15.11
N ALA A 106 12.58 -18.43 16.35
CA ALA A 106 13.42 -17.90 17.44
C ALA A 106 14.89 -18.34 17.29
#